data_9bf7908308a764801895e814f2a6327f
#
_entry.id   9bf7908308a764801895e814f2a6327f
#
_cell.length_a   1.000
_cell.length_b   1.000
_cell.length_c   1.000
_cell.angle_alpha   90.00
_cell.angle_beta   90.00
_cell.angle_gamma   90.00
#
_symmetry.space_group_name_H-M   'P 1'
#
loop_
_entity.id
_entity.type
_entity.pdbx_description
1 polymer ?
#
loop_
_entity_poly.entity_id
_entity_poly.type
_entity_poly.pdbx_seq_one_letter_code
_entity_poly.pdbx_strand_id
1 'polypeptide(L)'
;PKLQNITFDVKKGEIFGLYGLVGAGRTELLETIFGIRTRAAGRVYYNDKLMNFTSSKDAMDHGFALITEERKADGLFTKMDITFNTTIANMKQYKSGIALSHDEMVRATADEIRIMRTKCMGPEDMIANLSGGNQQKAIFGRWLERSPNIFMMDDPTRGIDVGAKYEIYELIIGMAKK
;
A
#
# COMPACT_ATOMS: atom_id res chain seq x y z
N PRO A 1 -0.60 -17.02 -15.39
CA PRO A 1 0.56 -17.93 -15.45
C PRO A 1 0.73 -18.62 -14.10
N LYS A 2 1.14 -19.88 -14.08
CA LYS A 2 1.52 -20.58 -12.86
C LYS A 2 2.92 -20.13 -12.49
N LEU A 3 3.09 -19.53 -11.31
CA LEU A 3 4.39 -19.21 -10.72
C LEU A 3 5.13 -20.52 -10.44
N GLN A 4 6.38 -20.62 -10.85
CA GLN A 4 7.21 -21.80 -10.64
C GLN A 4 8.66 -21.41 -10.33
N ASN A 5 9.27 -22.12 -9.38
CA ASN A 5 10.71 -22.01 -9.07
C ASN A 5 11.20 -20.58 -8.79
N ILE A 6 10.41 -19.81 -8.04
CA ILE A 6 10.77 -18.44 -7.63
C ILE A 6 11.43 -18.52 -6.26
N THR A 7 12.68 -18.08 -6.18
CA THR A 7 13.43 -17.98 -4.92
C THR A 7 14.22 -16.69 -4.91
N PHE A 8 14.02 -15.88 -3.89
CA PHE A 8 14.79 -14.66 -3.62
C PHE A 8 14.70 -14.32 -2.14
N ASP A 9 15.62 -13.49 -1.69
CA ASP A 9 15.64 -12.89 -0.36
C ASP A 9 15.76 -11.37 -0.48
N VAL A 10 15.22 -10.66 0.50
CA VAL A 10 15.23 -9.20 0.57
C VAL A 10 15.71 -8.80 1.96
N LYS A 11 16.70 -7.91 2.02
CA LYS A 11 17.28 -7.44 3.27
C LYS A 11 16.55 -6.20 3.79
N LYS A 12 16.66 -5.97 5.10
CA LYS A 12 16.14 -4.73 5.70
C LYS A 12 16.76 -3.51 5.03
N GLY A 13 15.92 -2.53 4.64
CA GLY A 13 16.34 -1.31 3.94
C GLY A 13 16.64 -1.49 2.46
N GLU A 14 16.48 -2.70 1.91
CA GLU A 14 16.70 -2.97 0.50
C GLU A 14 15.45 -2.60 -0.32
N ILE A 15 15.70 -1.98 -1.48
CA ILE A 15 14.69 -1.82 -2.53
C ILE A 15 14.95 -2.90 -3.57
N PHE A 16 14.17 -3.97 -3.51
CA PHE A 16 14.28 -5.10 -4.43
C PHE A 16 13.34 -4.92 -5.62
N GLY A 17 13.85 -4.91 -6.83
CA GLY A 17 13.09 -4.73 -8.07
C GLY A 17 12.77 -6.05 -8.76
N LEU A 18 11.47 -6.31 -8.98
CA LEU A 18 10.99 -7.41 -9.83
C LEU A 18 10.68 -6.87 -11.22
N TYR A 19 11.41 -7.36 -12.24
CA TYR A 19 11.21 -6.98 -13.63
C TYR A 19 10.68 -8.16 -14.46
N GLY A 20 9.87 -7.87 -15.47
CA GLY A 20 9.35 -8.88 -16.40
C GLY A 20 8.34 -8.31 -17.38
N LEU A 21 8.05 -9.06 -18.43
CA LEU A 21 7.03 -8.71 -19.41
C LEU A 21 5.62 -8.67 -18.79
N VAL A 22 4.69 -8.01 -19.46
CA VAL A 22 3.27 -8.06 -19.11
C VAL A 22 2.81 -9.54 -19.11
N GLY A 23 2.13 -9.96 -18.04
CA GLY A 23 1.71 -11.35 -17.87
C GLY A 23 2.80 -12.29 -17.33
N ALA A 24 3.97 -11.79 -16.91
CA ALA A 24 5.04 -12.61 -16.32
C ALA A 24 4.71 -13.14 -14.90
N GLY A 25 3.60 -12.70 -14.29
CA GLY A 25 3.16 -13.20 -12.98
C GLY A 25 3.64 -12.36 -11.79
N ARG A 26 4.10 -11.13 -12.00
CA ARG A 26 4.53 -10.24 -10.90
C ARG A 26 3.41 -9.95 -9.91
N THR A 27 2.26 -9.52 -10.41
CA THR A 27 1.04 -9.28 -9.63
C THR A 27 0.64 -10.52 -8.83
N GLU A 28 0.58 -11.67 -9.51
CA GLU A 28 0.22 -12.94 -8.87
C GLU A 28 1.20 -13.35 -7.76
N LEU A 29 2.49 -13.02 -7.93
CA LEU A 29 3.50 -13.26 -6.90
C LEU A 29 3.23 -12.41 -5.66
N LEU A 30 3.07 -11.08 -5.83
CA LEU A 30 2.82 -10.17 -4.73
C LEU A 30 1.50 -10.49 -4.01
N GLU A 31 0.43 -10.76 -4.75
CA GLU A 31 -0.87 -11.17 -4.20
C GLU A 31 -0.79 -12.51 -3.44
N THR A 32 0.03 -13.45 -3.93
CA THR A 32 0.24 -14.74 -3.25
C THR A 32 1.01 -14.55 -1.95
N ILE A 33 2.05 -13.72 -1.93
CA ILE A 33 2.79 -13.39 -0.71
C ILE A 33 1.89 -12.67 0.29
N PHE A 34 1.03 -11.77 -0.19
CA PHE A 34 0.11 -10.98 0.65
C PHE A 34 -1.13 -11.75 1.13
N GLY A 35 -1.32 -13.00 0.69
CA GLY A 35 -2.45 -13.83 1.09
C GLY A 35 -3.78 -13.51 0.40
N ILE A 36 -3.76 -12.76 -0.72
CA ILE A 36 -4.93 -12.56 -1.59
C ILE A 36 -5.18 -13.82 -2.42
N ARG A 37 -4.11 -14.42 -2.95
CA ARG A 37 -4.17 -15.70 -3.69
C ARG A 37 -3.65 -16.84 -2.84
N THR A 38 -4.29 -17.99 -2.96
CA THR A 38 -3.83 -19.22 -2.30
C THR A 38 -2.49 -19.67 -2.88
N ARG A 39 -1.51 -19.87 -2.00
CA ARG A 39 -0.21 -20.44 -2.34
C ARG A 39 -0.32 -21.95 -2.49
N ALA A 40 -0.05 -22.47 -3.69
CA ALA A 40 -0.09 -23.91 -3.95
C ALA A 40 1.11 -24.66 -3.36
N ALA A 41 2.30 -24.02 -3.37
CA ALA A 41 3.55 -24.59 -2.87
C ALA A 41 4.54 -23.47 -2.51
N GLY A 42 5.71 -23.85 -1.98
CA GLY A 42 6.75 -22.91 -1.58
C GLY A 42 6.56 -22.35 -0.16
N ARG A 43 7.50 -21.53 0.27
CA ARG A 43 7.54 -20.99 1.64
C ARG A 43 7.92 -19.51 1.59
N VAL A 44 7.33 -18.74 2.49
CA VAL A 44 7.71 -17.33 2.74
C VAL A 44 8.23 -17.25 4.17
N TYR A 45 9.38 -16.63 4.35
CA TYR A 45 9.97 -16.40 5.67
C TYR A 45 10.06 -14.91 5.92
N TYR A 46 9.79 -14.49 7.13
CA TYR A 46 10.02 -13.15 7.63
C TYR A 46 10.70 -13.21 9.00
N ASN A 47 11.89 -12.65 9.12
CA ASN A 47 12.74 -12.76 10.31
C ASN A 47 12.88 -14.21 10.78
N ASP A 48 13.26 -15.10 9.88
CA ASP A 48 13.45 -16.55 10.07
C ASP A 48 12.19 -17.34 10.48
N LYS A 49 11.04 -16.67 10.54
CA LYS A 49 9.77 -17.32 10.84
C LYS A 49 9.02 -17.64 9.55
N LEU A 50 8.48 -18.86 9.47
CA LEU A 50 7.62 -19.26 8.36
C LEU A 50 6.29 -18.52 8.42
N MET A 51 5.96 -17.79 7.35
CA MET A 51 4.69 -17.07 7.18
C MET A 51 3.74 -17.88 6.30
N ASN A 52 2.51 -18.01 6.74
CA ASN A 52 1.46 -18.69 5.99
C ASN A 52 0.17 -17.85 6.03
N PHE A 53 0.19 -16.74 5.32
CA PHE A 53 -0.95 -15.84 5.28
C PHE A 53 -2.12 -16.48 4.54
N THR A 54 -3.28 -16.49 5.18
CA THR A 54 -4.53 -17.00 4.64
C THR A 54 -5.47 -15.90 4.17
N SER A 55 -5.12 -14.66 4.44
CA SER A 55 -5.87 -13.47 4.02
C SER A 55 -4.96 -12.23 4.00
N SER A 56 -5.37 -11.19 3.26
CA SER A 56 -4.71 -9.89 3.28
C SER A 56 -4.68 -9.26 4.69
N LYS A 57 -5.74 -9.50 5.49
CA LYS A 57 -5.77 -9.03 6.87
C LYS A 57 -4.66 -9.65 7.71
N ASP A 58 -4.41 -10.94 7.57
CA ASP A 58 -3.34 -11.66 8.26
C ASP A 58 -1.96 -11.09 7.88
N ALA A 59 -1.70 -10.86 6.59
CA ALA A 59 -0.48 -10.20 6.13
C ALA A 59 -0.32 -8.78 6.71
N MET A 60 -1.39 -7.98 6.71
CA MET A 60 -1.40 -6.64 7.30
C MET A 60 -1.09 -6.67 8.81
N ASP A 61 -1.65 -7.62 9.55
CA ASP A 61 -1.42 -7.75 10.99
C ASP A 61 0.02 -8.19 11.30
N HIS A 62 0.75 -8.74 10.32
CA HIS A 62 2.19 -9.05 10.38
C HIS A 62 3.10 -7.95 9.80
N GLY A 63 2.56 -6.78 9.51
CA GLY A 63 3.32 -5.62 9.04
C GLY A 63 3.65 -5.62 7.55
N PHE A 64 2.89 -6.35 6.74
CA PHE A 64 2.99 -6.30 5.28
C PHE A 64 2.01 -5.26 4.72
N ALA A 65 2.42 -4.56 3.68
CA ALA A 65 1.59 -3.65 2.89
C ALA A 65 1.69 -3.98 1.40
N LEU A 66 0.59 -3.78 0.66
CA LEU A 66 0.55 -3.99 -0.79
C LEU A 66 -0.12 -2.81 -1.50
N ILE A 67 0.61 -2.16 -2.40
CA ILE A 67 0.06 -1.24 -3.39
C ILE A 67 -0.19 -2.03 -4.66
N THR A 68 -1.42 -2.01 -5.14
CA THR A 68 -1.90 -2.73 -6.32
C THR A 68 -1.64 -1.93 -7.61
N GLU A 69 -1.50 -2.63 -8.75
CA GLU A 69 -1.28 -2.03 -10.07
C GLU A 69 -2.46 -1.16 -10.51
N GLU A 70 -3.69 -1.66 -10.34
CA GLU A 70 -4.92 -0.96 -10.76
C GLU A 70 -5.47 -0.08 -9.63
N ARG A 71 -4.86 1.13 -9.49
CA ARG A 71 -5.22 2.10 -8.43
C ARG A 71 -6.71 2.33 -8.27
N LYS A 72 -7.45 2.53 -9.40
CA LYS A 72 -8.87 2.88 -9.35
C LYS A 72 -9.79 1.71 -9.07
N ALA A 73 -9.40 0.51 -9.50
CA ALA A 73 -10.20 -0.69 -9.28
C ALA A 73 -9.96 -1.30 -7.90
N ASP A 74 -8.69 -1.41 -7.52
CA ASP A 74 -8.28 -2.21 -6.37
C ASP A 74 -7.67 -1.38 -5.23
N GLY A 75 -7.24 -0.14 -5.54
CA GLY A 75 -6.52 0.71 -4.59
C GLY A 75 -7.38 1.78 -3.92
N LEU A 76 -8.49 2.23 -4.52
CA LEU A 76 -9.26 3.40 -4.05
C LEU A 76 -10.75 3.13 -3.94
N PHE A 77 -11.34 3.71 -2.90
CA PHE A 77 -12.78 3.89 -2.77
C PHE A 77 -13.18 5.22 -3.44
N THR A 78 -13.36 5.20 -4.76
CA THR A 78 -13.49 6.40 -5.60
C THR A 78 -14.70 7.29 -5.29
N LYS A 79 -15.71 6.76 -4.61
CA LYS A 79 -16.90 7.50 -4.15
C LYS A 79 -16.76 8.06 -2.73
N MET A 80 -15.61 7.91 -2.10
CA MET A 80 -15.33 8.36 -0.74
C MET A 80 -14.30 9.47 -0.75
N ASP A 81 -14.22 10.21 0.35
CA ASP A 81 -13.24 11.27 0.59
C ASP A 81 -11.83 10.74 0.86
N ILE A 82 -10.88 11.65 1.03
CA ILE A 82 -9.50 11.31 1.36
C ILE A 82 -9.42 10.67 2.75
N THR A 83 -10.19 11.16 3.72
CA THR A 83 -10.23 10.65 5.10
C THR A 83 -10.55 9.17 5.12
N PHE A 84 -11.64 8.77 4.47
CA PHE A 84 -11.99 7.35 4.40
C PHE A 84 -10.89 6.53 3.69
N ASN A 85 -10.40 7.03 2.55
CA ASN A 85 -9.38 6.34 1.78
C ASN A 85 -8.07 6.17 2.55
N THR A 86 -7.66 7.11 3.38
CA THR A 86 -6.44 7.04 4.17
C THR A 86 -6.60 6.13 5.37
N THR A 87 -7.72 6.21 6.10
CA THR A 87 -7.87 5.56 7.41
C THR A 87 -8.45 4.14 7.36
N ILE A 88 -9.04 3.71 6.22
CA ILE A 88 -9.74 2.42 6.10
C ILE A 88 -8.90 1.20 6.50
N ALA A 89 -7.59 1.23 6.24
CA ALA A 89 -6.70 0.12 6.58
C ALA A 89 -6.42 0.02 8.09
N ASN A 90 -6.71 1.07 8.86
CA ASN A 90 -6.38 1.16 10.27
C ASN A 90 -7.54 1.63 11.16
N MET A 91 -8.78 1.42 10.75
CA MET A 91 -9.99 1.89 11.45
C MET A 91 -10.06 1.52 12.94
N LYS A 92 -9.40 0.44 13.35
CA LYS A 92 -9.40 0.01 14.75
C LYS A 92 -8.78 1.04 15.69
N GLN A 93 -7.80 1.82 15.23
CA GLN A 93 -7.13 2.83 16.04
C GLN A 93 -8.03 4.04 16.34
N TYR A 94 -9.07 4.27 15.51
CA TYR A 94 -10.01 5.38 15.66
C TYR A 94 -11.27 5.02 16.42
N LYS A 95 -11.30 3.86 17.10
CA LYS A 95 -12.44 3.45 17.90
C LYS A 95 -12.57 4.31 19.16
N SER A 96 -13.76 4.91 19.32
CA SER A 96 -14.18 5.61 20.53
C SER A 96 -15.49 4.95 21.02
N GLY A 97 -15.34 4.04 21.99
CA GLY A 97 -16.46 3.20 22.45
C GLY A 97 -17.00 2.29 21.33
N ILE A 98 -18.26 2.45 20.96
CA ILE A 98 -18.95 1.66 19.92
C ILE A 98 -18.86 2.29 18.52
N ALA A 99 -18.35 3.52 18.42
CA ALA A 99 -18.27 4.30 17.18
C ALA A 99 -16.82 4.54 16.75
N LEU A 100 -16.63 5.17 15.59
CA LEU A 100 -15.36 5.70 15.13
C LEU A 100 -15.31 7.21 15.40
N SER A 101 -14.16 7.70 15.84
CA SER A 101 -13.91 9.13 16.00
C SER A 101 -13.59 9.77 14.66
N HIS A 102 -14.55 10.41 14.04
CA HIS A 102 -14.37 11.12 12.78
C HIS A 102 -13.32 12.23 12.90
N ASP A 103 -13.30 12.98 14.01
CA ASP A 103 -12.34 14.06 14.24
C ASP A 103 -10.89 13.55 14.29
N GLU A 104 -10.66 12.37 14.88
CA GLU A 104 -9.31 11.76 14.89
C GLU A 104 -8.92 11.28 13.50
N MET A 105 -9.83 10.69 12.73
CA MET A 105 -9.59 10.30 11.34
C MET A 105 -9.23 11.50 10.48
N VAL A 106 -9.95 12.62 10.60
CA VAL A 106 -9.69 13.87 9.87
C VAL A 106 -8.31 14.44 10.24
N ARG A 107 -7.96 14.46 11.54
CA ARG A 107 -6.64 14.94 12.00
C ARG A 107 -5.51 14.09 11.44
N ALA A 108 -5.60 12.76 11.54
CA ALA A 108 -4.61 11.85 11.00
C ALA A 108 -4.44 12.04 9.49
N THR A 109 -5.54 12.17 8.77
CA THR A 109 -5.52 12.44 7.32
C THR A 109 -4.87 13.79 6.99
N ALA A 110 -5.12 14.84 7.79
CA ALA A 110 -4.47 16.13 7.59
C ALA A 110 -2.94 16.04 7.78
N ASP A 111 -2.49 15.25 8.74
CA ASP A 111 -1.06 14.99 8.93
C ASP A 111 -0.47 14.22 7.75
N GLU A 112 -1.15 13.19 7.24
CA GLU A 112 -0.72 12.44 6.05
C GLU A 112 -0.69 13.32 4.79
N ILE A 113 -1.68 14.18 4.58
CA ILE A 113 -1.69 15.16 3.47
C ILE A 113 -0.43 16.03 3.52
N ARG A 114 -0.04 16.49 4.71
CA ARG A 114 1.14 17.31 4.92
C ARG A 114 2.44 16.53 4.67
N ILE A 115 2.56 15.32 5.22
CA ILE A 115 3.74 14.46 5.08
C ILE A 115 3.96 14.09 3.60
N MET A 116 2.88 13.67 2.93
CA MET A 116 2.89 13.24 1.54
C MET A 116 2.89 14.42 0.55
N ARG A 117 2.74 15.64 1.03
CA ARG A 117 2.57 16.85 0.19
C ARG A 117 1.46 16.65 -0.85
N THR A 118 0.33 16.10 -0.43
CA THR A 118 -0.83 15.83 -1.30
C THR A 118 -1.53 17.15 -1.61
N LYS A 119 -1.73 17.43 -2.90
CA LYS A 119 -2.48 18.62 -3.34
C LYS A 119 -3.97 18.30 -3.37
N CYS A 120 -4.74 18.90 -2.46
CA CYS A 120 -6.19 18.74 -2.28
C CYS A 120 -6.78 19.97 -1.58
N MET A 121 -8.10 20.06 -1.49
CA MET A 121 -8.80 21.11 -0.74
C MET A 121 -8.79 20.84 0.78
N GLY A 122 -8.63 19.58 1.19
CA GLY A 122 -8.58 19.16 2.59
C GLY A 122 -8.91 17.66 2.74
N PRO A 123 -8.93 17.15 3.99
CA PRO A 123 -9.18 15.73 4.27
C PRO A 123 -10.52 15.20 3.73
N GLU A 124 -11.53 16.05 3.70
CA GLU A 124 -12.90 15.71 3.25
C GLU A 124 -13.12 15.90 1.73
N ASP A 125 -12.06 16.27 0.98
CA ASP A 125 -12.15 16.33 -0.48
C ASP A 125 -12.34 14.92 -1.05
N MET A 126 -13.18 14.81 -2.08
CA MET A 126 -13.43 13.55 -2.76
C MET A 126 -12.17 13.05 -3.45
N ILE A 127 -11.77 11.79 -3.18
CA ILE A 127 -10.55 11.21 -3.77
C ILE A 127 -10.58 11.25 -5.31
N ALA A 128 -11.75 11.21 -5.90
CA ALA A 128 -11.96 11.27 -7.36
C ALA A 128 -11.54 12.62 -7.97
N ASN A 129 -11.54 13.71 -7.19
CA ASN A 129 -11.16 15.05 -7.65
C ASN A 129 -9.65 15.22 -7.79
N LEU A 130 -8.87 14.33 -7.17
CA LEU A 130 -7.41 14.43 -7.17
C LEU A 130 -6.79 13.92 -8.47
N SER A 131 -5.66 14.53 -8.84
CA SER A 131 -4.81 13.99 -9.91
C SER A 131 -4.31 12.58 -9.56
N GLY A 132 -3.92 11.81 -10.58
CA GLY A 132 -3.42 10.44 -10.38
C GLY A 132 -2.27 10.34 -9.39
N GLY A 133 -1.33 11.30 -9.42
CA GLY A 133 -0.22 11.36 -8.47
C GLY A 133 -0.67 11.61 -7.02
N ASN A 134 -1.64 12.50 -6.82
CA ASN A 134 -2.18 12.77 -5.48
C ASN A 134 -3.05 11.61 -4.96
N GLN A 135 -3.80 10.94 -5.83
CA GLN A 135 -4.49 9.69 -5.49
C GLN A 135 -3.50 8.62 -5.01
N GLN A 136 -2.36 8.49 -5.71
CA GLN A 136 -1.31 7.54 -5.32
C GLN A 136 -0.71 7.89 -3.96
N LYS A 137 -0.45 9.17 -3.69
CA LYS A 137 0.02 9.64 -2.38
C LYS A 137 -0.95 9.28 -1.25
N ALA A 138 -2.26 9.40 -1.46
CA ALA A 138 -3.27 8.98 -0.49
C ALA A 138 -3.20 7.46 -0.21
N ILE A 139 -2.93 6.63 -1.23
CA ILE A 139 -2.70 5.18 -1.04
C ILE A 139 -1.42 4.94 -0.22
N PHE A 140 -0.32 5.64 -0.51
CA PHE A 140 0.89 5.54 0.31
C PHE A 140 0.63 5.96 1.76
N GLY A 141 -0.06 7.09 1.99
CA GLY A 141 -0.45 7.55 3.33
C GLY A 141 -1.23 6.50 4.10
N ARG A 142 -2.24 5.87 3.48
CA ARG A 142 -3.01 4.76 4.05
C ARG A 142 -2.12 3.66 4.64
N TRP A 143 -1.08 3.28 3.91
CA TRP A 143 -0.21 2.21 4.35
C TRP A 143 0.83 2.68 5.37
N LEU A 144 1.36 3.88 5.23
CA LEU A 144 2.32 4.44 6.18
C LEU A 144 1.72 4.62 7.56
N GLU A 145 0.43 4.93 7.65
CA GLU A 145 -0.30 5.01 8.92
C GLU A 145 -0.24 3.70 9.72
N ARG A 146 -0.12 2.55 9.04
CA ARG A 146 0.08 1.25 9.68
C ARG A 146 1.53 0.94 10.03
N SER A 147 2.47 1.80 9.65
CA SER A 147 3.92 1.57 9.85
C SER A 147 4.37 0.18 9.41
N PRO A 148 4.20 -0.19 8.13
CA PRO A 148 4.53 -1.53 7.67
C PRO A 148 6.05 -1.77 7.67
N ASN A 149 6.44 -3.01 7.95
CA ASN A 149 7.83 -3.44 7.87
C ASN A 149 8.23 -3.86 6.45
N ILE A 150 7.27 -4.40 5.69
CA ILE A 150 7.44 -4.86 4.31
C ILE A 150 6.45 -4.10 3.43
N PHE A 151 6.98 -3.36 2.47
CA PHE A 151 6.18 -2.59 1.52
C PHE A 151 6.29 -3.20 0.13
N MET A 152 5.26 -3.90 -0.31
CA MET A 152 5.17 -4.48 -1.65
C MET A 152 4.44 -3.51 -2.57
N MET A 153 4.94 -3.34 -3.80
CA MET A 153 4.39 -2.36 -4.74
C MET A 153 4.34 -2.95 -6.15
N ASP A 154 3.16 -3.01 -6.72
CA ASP A 154 2.95 -3.45 -8.10
C ASP A 154 2.73 -2.22 -8.99
N ASP A 155 3.75 -1.85 -9.76
CA ASP A 155 3.81 -0.66 -10.62
C ASP A 155 3.22 0.61 -9.97
N PRO A 156 3.77 1.07 -8.83
CA PRO A 156 3.18 2.15 -8.03
C PRO A 156 3.14 3.50 -8.75
N THR A 157 3.72 3.59 -9.94
CA THR A 157 3.79 4.81 -10.74
C THR A 157 2.99 4.72 -12.04
N ARG A 158 2.17 3.68 -12.21
CA ARG A 158 1.35 3.50 -13.40
C ARG A 158 0.31 4.63 -13.55
N GLY A 159 0.25 5.21 -14.74
CA GLY A 159 -0.75 6.20 -15.09
C GLY A 159 -0.66 7.52 -14.33
N ILE A 160 0.53 7.89 -13.85
CA ILE A 160 0.80 9.21 -13.25
C ILE A 160 1.83 9.98 -14.08
N ASP A 161 1.81 11.31 -13.96
CA ASP A 161 2.74 12.20 -14.68
C ASP A 161 4.18 12.07 -14.16
N VAL A 162 5.14 12.57 -14.97
CA VAL A 162 6.57 12.42 -14.68
C VAL A 162 6.98 13.11 -13.38
N GLY A 163 6.42 14.28 -13.08
CA GLY A 163 6.72 15.01 -11.84
C GLY A 163 6.27 14.24 -10.60
N ALA A 164 5.04 13.70 -10.65
CA ALA A 164 4.51 12.91 -9.55
C ALA A 164 5.26 11.57 -9.40
N LYS A 165 5.76 10.95 -10.49
CA LYS A 165 6.63 9.76 -10.40
C LYS A 165 7.88 10.03 -9.59
N TYR A 166 8.54 11.14 -9.84
CA TYR A 166 9.74 11.53 -9.10
C TYR A 166 9.47 11.64 -7.60
N GLU A 167 8.38 12.32 -7.23
CA GLU A 167 7.97 12.46 -5.83
C GLU A 167 7.70 11.08 -5.16
N ILE A 168 7.07 10.15 -5.88
CA ILE A 168 6.85 8.78 -5.38
C ILE A 168 8.17 8.03 -5.18
N TYR A 169 9.12 8.16 -6.11
CA TYR A 169 10.44 7.53 -5.96
C TYR A 169 11.21 8.08 -4.76
N GLU A 170 11.15 9.39 -4.52
CA GLU A 170 11.74 10.00 -3.31
C GLU A 170 11.11 9.44 -2.02
N LEU A 171 9.79 9.24 -2.01
CA LEU A 171 9.09 8.61 -0.89
C LEU A 171 9.58 7.18 -0.66
N ILE A 172 9.66 6.36 -1.69
CA ILE A 172 10.12 4.96 -1.61
C ILE A 172 11.56 4.90 -1.07
N ILE A 173 12.46 5.73 -1.60
CA ILE A 173 13.85 5.81 -1.13
C ILE A 173 13.91 6.29 0.33
N GLY A 174 13.06 7.25 0.70
CA GLY A 174 12.98 7.76 2.07
C GLY A 174 12.49 6.71 3.07
N MET A 175 11.56 5.84 2.65
CA MET A 175 11.07 4.72 3.48
C MET A 175 12.14 3.65 3.68
N ALA A 176 12.87 3.27 2.65
CA ALA A 176 13.91 2.24 2.72
C ALA A 176 15.09 2.61 3.65
N LYS A 177 15.30 3.89 3.92
CA LYS A 177 16.36 4.39 4.82
C LYS A 177 15.98 4.35 6.32
N LYS A 178 14.75 4.04 6.65
CA LYS A 178 14.24 3.96 8.04
C LYS A 178 14.18 2.52 8.53
#